data_99a44a6d38415c83fc7db31581e6123b
#
_entry.id   99a44a6d38415c83fc7db31581e6123b
#
_cell.length_a   1.000
_cell.length_b   1.000
_cell.length_c   1.000
_cell.angle_alpha   90.00
_cell.angle_beta   90.00
_cell.angle_gamma   90.00
#
_symmetry.space_group_name_H-M   'P 1'
#
loop_
_entity.id
_entity.type
_entity.pdbx_description
1 polymer ?
#
loop_
_entity_poly.entity_id
_entity_poly.type
_entity_poly.pdbx_seq_one_letter_code
_entity_poly.pdbx_strand_id
1 'polypeptide(L)'
;MIALGSFFILLIVIEQLISPNDQMSMLLTVTKKGAVYALVAVSMNLLNGFTGLFSLGQAGFMLIGAYTYAIFTIPVADRADVYMYYDSAVNVSFPEILQNVIGGPGVFIGVIIAILLAGVVASAVAFLIGLPALRLKSDYLAIATLGFAEIIRAVFQWGRLGPVTNGSNPLRNFVRQNSFVIDFGGFTLQLSTFVIALLAALCIGIIVLIVNSSYGRAFKAIREDDIAAEAMGINLYRHKQMAFCISSFFTGIGGALLAIFMGSVMANNFRAAMTYELLLIVVLGGIGSISGSVLGAMLFVFASEWWLRGLDSGTFMGISIPLFRNGFRLVVFSVIIMCVVLFFRKGIMGDKELPYMLGHWKDRLMTLIRKQKAGSKAGDQSG
;
A
#
# COMPACT_ATOMS: atom_id res chain seq x y z
N MET A 1 11.50 -11.05 -14.91
CA MET A 1 10.21 -11.15 -15.60
C MET A 1 9.57 -12.52 -15.44
N ILE A 2 10.25 -13.63 -15.72
CA ILE A 2 9.68 -15.00 -15.61
C ILE A 2 9.17 -15.31 -14.18
N ALA A 3 9.95 -15.00 -13.14
CA ALA A 3 9.57 -15.22 -11.74
C ALA A 3 8.34 -14.41 -11.30
N LEU A 4 8.15 -13.21 -11.84
CA LEU A 4 6.98 -12.36 -11.56
C LEU A 4 5.74 -12.92 -12.28
N GLY A 5 5.89 -13.36 -13.52
CA GLY A 5 4.82 -14.03 -14.26
C GLY A 5 4.38 -15.34 -13.61
N SER A 6 5.32 -16.17 -13.14
CA SER A 6 4.99 -17.42 -12.44
C SER A 6 4.28 -17.17 -11.11
N PHE A 7 4.64 -16.11 -10.37
CA PHE A 7 3.97 -15.72 -9.15
C PHE A 7 2.50 -15.32 -9.39
N PHE A 8 2.22 -14.54 -10.45
CA PHE A 8 0.85 -14.15 -10.78
C PHE A 8 0.00 -15.32 -11.30
N ILE A 9 0.58 -16.23 -12.08
CA ILE A 9 -0.12 -17.45 -12.50
C ILE A 9 -0.46 -18.33 -11.30
N LEU A 10 0.49 -18.47 -10.36
CA LEU A 10 0.30 -19.22 -9.13
C LEU A 10 -0.80 -18.60 -8.26
N LEU A 11 -0.91 -17.27 -8.17
CA LEU A 11 -2.00 -16.58 -7.47
C LEU A 11 -3.37 -16.90 -8.09
N ILE A 12 -3.50 -16.87 -9.42
CA ILE A 12 -4.76 -17.23 -10.09
C ILE A 12 -5.14 -18.67 -9.81
N VAL A 13 -4.20 -19.59 -9.90
CA VAL A 13 -4.44 -21.03 -9.66
C VAL A 13 -4.86 -21.26 -8.20
N ILE A 14 -4.18 -20.61 -7.26
CA ILE A 14 -4.51 -20.70 -5.83
C ILE A 14 -5.91 -20.13 -5.57
N GLU A 15 -6.26 -18.97 -6.16
CA GLU A 15 -7.57 -18.34 -5.98
C GLU A 15 -8.73 -19.22 -6.49
N GLN A 16 -8.48 -20.02 -7.53
CA GLN A 16 -9.47 -20.98 -8.09
C GLN A 16 -9.60 -22.29 -7.29
N LEU A 17 -8.50 -22.77 -6.70
CA LEU A 17 -8.47 -24.02 -5.96
C LEU A 17 -9.00 -23.90 -4.53
N ILE A 18 -8.98 -22.70 -3.95
CA ILE A 18 -9.38 -22.48 -2.56
C ILE A 18 -10.88 -22.21 -2.47
N SER A 19 -11.59 -23.09 -1.77
CA SER A 19 -12.98 -22.87 -1.40
C SER A 19 -13.12 -21.71 -0.41
N PRO A 20 -14.18 -20.87 -0.47
CA PRO A 20 -14.37 -19.71 0.41
C PRO A 20 -14.36 -20.01 1.91
N ASN A 21 -14.59 -21.25 2.30
CA ASN A 21 -14.66 -21.69 3.71
C ASN A 21 -13.35 -22.29 4.25
N ASP A 22 -12.28 -22.30 3.47
CA ASP A 22 -11.03 -22.93 3.86
C ASP A 22 -10.12 -21.93 4.62
N GLN A 23 -9.30 -22.44 5.56
CA GLN A 23 -8.27 -21.63 6.23
C GLN A 23 -7.29 -20.97 5.24
N MET A 24 -7.14 -21.58 4.07
CA MET A 24 -6.35 -21.01 2.98
C MET A 24 -6.95 -19.75 2.35
N SER A 25 -8.26 -19.49 2.46
CA SER A 25 -8.89 -18.24 2.00
C SER A 25 -8.31 -17.01 2.74
N MET A 26 -7.80 -17.23 3.94
CA MET A 26 -7.07 -16.22 4.70
C MET A 26 -5.77 -15.77 4.06
N LEU A 27 -5.03 -16.68 3.41
CA LEU A 27 -3.80 -16.32 2.69
C LEU A 27 -4.08 -15.37 1.54
N LEU A 28 -5.22 -15.55 0.84
CA LEU A 28 -5.66 -14.63 -0.20
C LEU A 28 -5.99 -13.25 0.37
N THR A 29 -6.64 -13.20 1.53
CA THR A 29 -6.94 -11.96 2.25
C THR A 29 -5.66 -11.24 2.67
N VAL A 30 -4.70 -11.98 3.23
CA VAL A 30 -3.36 -11.46 3.60
C VAL A 30 -2.62 -10.93 2.36
N THR A 31 -2.67 -11.64 1.24
CA THR A 31 -2.01 -11.23 0.00
C THR A 31 -2.64 -9.95 -0.56
N LYS A 32 -3.97 -9.84 -0.58
CA LYS A 32 -4.68 -8.62 -1.03
C LYS A 32 -4.31 -7.42 -0.16
N LYS A 33 -4.48 -7.55 1.15
CA LYS A 33 -4.17 -6.48 2.11
C LYS A 33 -2.67 -6.15 2.10
N GLY A 34 -1.82 -7.17 2.06
CA GLY A 34 -0.37 -7.02 1.98
C GLY A 34 0.09 -6.26 0.73
N ALA A 35 -0.50 -6.53 -0.44
CA ALA A 35 -0.20 -5.81 -1.67
C ALA A 35 -0.58 -4.32 -1.59
N VAL A 36 -1.74 -4.00 -1.01
CA VAL A 36 -2.17 -2.61 -0.79
C VAL A 36 -1.24 -1.89 0.18
N TYR A 37 -0.93 -2.51 1.32
CA TYR A 37 -0.02 -1.94 2.31
C TYR A 37 1.41 -1.80 1.77
N ALA A 38 1.86 -2.73 0.92
CA ALA A 38 3.15 -2.63 0.24
C ALA A 38 3.21 -1.41 -0.68
N LEU A 39 2.17 -1.15 -1.48
CA LEU A 39 2.10 0.04 -2.33
C LEU A 39 2.19 1.32 -1.50
N VAL A 40 1.39 1.42 -0.43
CA VAL A 40 1.36 2.62 0.42
C VAL A 40 2.67 2.78 1.19
N ALA A 41 3.26 1.69 1.70
CA ALA A 41 4.56 1.73 2.37
C ALA A 41 5.68 2.17 1.41
N VAL A 42 5.69 1.67 0.17
CA VAL A 42 6.66 2.11 -0.85
C VAL A 42 6.46 3.57 -1.22
N SER A 43 5.20 4.04 -1.33
CA SER A 43 4.92 5.45 -1.61
C SER A 43 5.33 6.37 -0.45
N MET A 44 5.12 5.94 0.80
CA MET A 44 5.60 6.62 1.99
C MET A 44 7.14 6.64 2.05
N ASN A 45 7.78 5.52 1.69
CA ASN A 45 9.24 5.39 1.66
C ASN A 45 9.87 6.27 0.56
N LEU A 46 9.16 6.53 -0.56
CA LEU A 46 9.60 7.50 -1.56
C LEU A 46 9.81 8.88 -0.93
N LEU A 47 8.91 9.31 -0.06
CA LEU A 47 8.97 10.60 0.60
C LEU A 47 9.92 10.59 1.80
N ASN A 48 9.70 9.68 2.75
CA ASN A 48 10.46 9.65 4.01
C ASN A 48 11.87 9.07 3.82
N GLY A 49 12.01 8.05 2.96
CA GLY A 49 13.26 7.31 2.76
C GLY A 49 14.16 7.88 1.68
N PHE A 50 13.61 8.15 0.49
CA PHE A 50 14.42 8.59 -0.65
C PHE A 50 14.60 10.10 -0.72
N THR A 51 13.64 10.89 -0.21
CA THR A 51 13.71 12.37 -0.24
C THR A 51 14.09 12.97 1.13
N GLY A 52 14.01 12.18 2.21
CA GLY A 52 14.31 12.64 3.56
C GLY A 52 13.25 13.55 4.17
N LEU A 53 12.07 13.65 3.54
CA LEU A 53 10.96 14.47 4.04
C LEU A 53 10.06 13.62 4.96
N PHE A 54 10.18 13.81 6.26
CA PHE A 54 9.37 13.06 7.22
C PHE A 54 7.92 13.56 7.22
N SER A 55 7.01 12.77 6.66
CA SER A 55 5.58 13.07 6.59
C SER A 55 4.74 11.97 7.24
N LEU A 56 3.75 12.38 8.03
CA LEU A 56 2.77 11.52 8.70
C LEU A 56 1.35 11.70 8.17
N GLY A 57 1.18 12.26 6.96
CA GLY A 57 -0.12 12.54 6.35
C GLY A 57 -0.74 11.40 5.54
N GLN A 58 -0.12 10.23 5.47
CA GLN A 58 -0.48 9.17 4.53
C GLN A 58 -1.93 8.67 4.70
N ALA A 59 -2.43 8.51 5.94
CA ALA A 59 -3.80 8.09 6.19
C ALA A 59 -4.83 9.09 5.61
N GLY A 60 -4.54 10.40 5.65
CA GLY A 60 -5.40 11.42 5.05
C GLY A 60 -5.47 11.31 3.52
N PHE A 61 -4.36 11.06 2.85
CA PHE A 61 -4.34 10.87 1.39
C PHE A 61 -4.99 9.54 0.98
N MET A 62 -4.82 8.48 1.78
CA MET A 62 -5.57 7.23 1.58
C MET A 62 -7.08 7.45 1.72
N LEU A 63 -7.51 8.22 2.72
CA LEU A 63 -8.90 8.58 2.92
C LEU A 63 -9.49 9.28 1.68
N ILE A 64 -8.81 10.31 1.17
CA ILE A 64 -9.23 11.02 -0.04
C ILE A 64 -9.37 10.04 -1.21
N GLY A 65 -8.38 9.18 -1.41
CA GLY A 65 -8.41 8.19 -2.48
C GLY A 65 -9.55 7.18 -2.34
N ALA A 66 -9.77 6.64 -1.15
CA ALA A 66 -10.83 5.69 -0.85
C ALA A 66 -12.23 6.28 -1.08
N TYR A 67 -12.46 7.51 -0.60
CA TYR A 67 -13.74 8.20 -0.81
C TYR A 67 -13.95 8.59 -2.26
N THR A 68 -12.94 9.12 -2.94
CA THR A 68 -13.05 9.46 -4.37
C THR A 68 -13.43 8.22 -5.17
N TYR A 69 -12.77 7.09 -4.94
CA TYR A 69 -13.12 5.83 -5.58
C TYR A 69 -14.58 5.44 -5.28
N ALA A 70 -14.98 5.39 -4.00
CA ALA A 70 -16.31 4.96 -3.60
C ALA A 70 -17.40 5.85 -4.21
N ILE A 71 -17.27 7.18 -4.14
CA ILE A 71 -18.26 8.15 -4.64
C ILE A 71 -18.50 7.97 -6.15
N PHE A 72 -17.43 7.75 -6.94
CA PHE A 72 -17.54 7.65 -8.40
C PHE A 72 -17.81 6.23 -8.91
N THR A 73 -17.91 5.23 -8.01
CA THR A 73 -18.19 3.83 -8.39
C THR A 73 -19.50 3.29 -7.80
N ILE A 74 -20.20 4.04 -6.94
CA ILE A 74 -21.55 3.68 -6.48
C ILE A 74 -22.52 3.83 -7.64
N PRO A 75 -23.32 2.78 -8.00
CA PRO A 75 -24.35 2.86 -9.00
C PRO A 75 -25.40 3.93 -8.64
N VAL A 76 -25.95 4.60 -9.66
CA VAL A 76 -26.91 5.67 -9.44
C VAL A 76 -28.18 5.16 -8.74
N ALA A 77 -28.62 3.93 -9.06
CA ALA A 77 -29.78 3.30 -8.43
C ALA A 77 -29.63 3.06 -6.92
N ASP A 78 -28.42 2.71 -6.47
CA ASP A 78 -28.15 2.34 -5.07
C ASP A 78 -27.89 3.56 -4.17
N ARG A 79 -27.78 4.76 -4.74
CA ARG A 79 -27.42 5.97 -3.99
C ARG A 79 -28.44 6.34 -2.91
N ALA A 80 -29.72 6.17 -3.18
CA ALA A 80 -30.77 6.45 -2.20
C ALA A 80 -30.61 5.58 -0.95
N ASP A 81 -30.20 4.31 -1.12
CA ASP A 81 -29.97 3.38 -0.01
C ASP A 81 -28.69 3.66 0.75
N VAL A 82 -27.65 4.18 0.09
CA VAL A 82 -26.36 4.52 0.70
C VAL A 82 -26.45 5.84 1.46
N TYR A 83 -27.08 6.86 0.85
CA TYR A 83 -27.23 8.20 1.42
C TYR A 83 -28.57 8.38 2.13
N MET A 84 -28.94 7.42 3.01
CA MET A 84 -30.27 7.39 3.70
C MET A 84 -30.63 8.70 4.42
N TYR A 85 -29.63 9.45 4.90
CA TYR A 85 -29.83 10.69 5.66
C TYR A 85 -29.50 11.95 4.89
N TYR A 86 -29.02 11.84 3.66
CA TYR A 86 -28.58 12.94 2.83
C TYR A 86 -28.97 12.68 1.38
N ASP A 87 -29.38 13.71 0.66
CA ASP A 87 -29.53 13.60 -0.79
C ASP A 87 -28.15 13.60 -1.44
N SER A 88 -27.90 12.63 -2.34
CA SER A 88 -26.61 12.54 -3.03
C SER A 88 -26.39 13.72 -3.96
N ALA A 89 -25.33 14.51 -3.72
CA ALA A 89 -24.95 15.62 -4.57
C ALA A 89 -24.28 15.18 -5.88
N VAL A 90 -23.70 13.97 -5.91
CA VAL A 90 -22.96 13.43 -7.07
C VAL A 90 -23.79 12.33 -7.69
N ASN A 91 -24.23 12.48 -8.93
CA ASN A 91 -25.04 11.49 -9.68
C ASN A 91 -24.28 10.89 -10.87
N VAL A 92 -22.96 10.65 -10.69
CA VAL A 92 -22.09 10.13 -11.75
C VAL A 92 -21.45 8.83 -11.27
N SER A 93 -21.62 7.72 -12.02
CA SER A 93 -20.96 6.45 -11.82
C SER A 93 -20.17 6.08 -13.07
N PHE A 94 -18.82 6.08 -12.98
CA PHE A 94 -17.98 5.74 -14.15
C PHE A 94 -18.18 4.31 -14.64
N PRO A 95 -18.26 3.29 -13.79
CA PRO A 95 -18.52 1.93 -14.24
C PRO A 95 -19.84 1.79 -14.98
N GLU A 96 -20.91 2.46 -14.50
CA GLU A 96 -22.23 2.39 -15.11
C GLU A 96 -22.29 3.13 -16.45
N ILE A 97 -21.69 4.32 -16.54
CA ILE A 97 -21.62 5.09 -17.79
C ILE A 97 -20.86 4.31 -18.86
N LEU A 98 -19.67 3.76 -18.50
CA LEU A 98 -18.87 3.03 -19.47
C LEU A 98 -19.47 1.66 -19.83
N GLN A 99 -20.18 1.02 -18.92
CA GLN A 99 -20.94 -0.19 -19.19
C GLN A 99 -22.03 0.07 -20.23
N ASN A 100 -22.74 1.21 -20.14
CA ASN A 100 -23.76 1.60 -21.11
C ASN A 100 -23.18 1.92 -22.50
N VAL A 101 -21.93 2.41 -22.58
CA VAL A 101 -21.28 2.78 -23.85
C VAL A 101 -20.53 1.62 -24.51
N ILE A 102 -19.80 0.79 -23.72
CA ILE A 102 -18.84 -0.21 -24.22
C ILE A 102 -19.32 -1.63 -23.92
N GLY A 103 -20.36 -1.81 -23.07
CA GLY A 103 -20.81 -3.12 -22.62
C GLY A 103 -20.01 -3.66 -21.44
N GLY A 104 -19.93 -4.99 -21.28
CA GLY A 104 -19.30 -5.66 -20.12
C GLY A 104 -17.88 -5.18 -19.74
N PRO A 105 -16.95 -4.99 -20.69
CA PRO A 105 -15.61 -4.47 -20.39
C PRO A 105 -15.60 -3.05 -19.82
N GLY A 106 -16.68 -2.27 -20.02
CA GLY A 106 -16.81 -0.91 -19.55
C GLY A 106 -16.70 -0.76 -18.04
N VAL A 107 -17.14 -1.75 -17.27
CA VAL A 107 -17.02 -1.75 -15.81
C VAL A 107 -15.55 -1.71 -15.38
N PHE A 108 -14.68 -2.54 -15.98
CA PHE A 108 -13.25 -2.57 -15.66
C PHE A 108 -12.58 -1.24 -15.99
N ILE A 109 -12.88 -0.66 -17.15
CA ILE A 109 -12.32 0.62 -17.56
C ILE A 109 -12.79 1.72 -16.61
N GLY A 110 -14.07 1.72 -16.21
CA GLY A 110 -14.62 2.66 -15.24
C GLY A 110 -13.95 2.60 -13.88
N VAL A 111 -13.66 1.39 -13.40
CA VAL A 111 -12.91 1.17 -12.15
C VAL A 111 -11.48 1.72 -12.25
N ILE A 112 -10.77 1.46 -13.37
CA ILE A 112 -9.40 1.97 -13.56
C ILE A 112 -9.40 3.50 -13.59
N ILE A 113 -10.36 4.13 -14.28
CA ILE A 113 -10.50 5.59 -14.30
C ILE A 113 -10.76 6.13 -12.89
N ALA A 114 -11.65 5.48 -12.12
CA ALA A 114 -11.93 5.90 -10.74
C ALA A 114 -10.70 5.79 -9.83
N ILE A 115 -9.89 4.74 -9.98
CA ILE A 115 -8.62 4.56 -9.24
C ILE A 115 -7.61 5.65 -9.62
N LEU A 116 -7.45 5.96 -10.91
CA LEU A 116 -6.55 7.02 -11.36
C LEU A 116 -7.03 8.38 -10.87
N LEU A 117 -8.33 8.65 -10.93
CA LEU A 117 -8.92 9.88 -10.39
C LEU A 117 -8.67 10.01 -8.89
N ALA A 118 -8.78 8.92 -8.14
CA ALA A 118 -8.47 8.89 -6.71
C ALA A 118 -7.02 9.34 -6.43
N GLY A 119 -6.06 8.88 -7.23
CA GLY A 119 -4.67 9.33 -7.16
C GLY A 119 -4.52 10.81 -7.51
N VAL A 120 -5.16 11.27 -8.60
CA VAL A 120 -5.08 12.68 -9.03
C VAL A 120 -5.67 13.63 -7.97
N VAL A 121 -6.84 13.30 -7.40
CA VAL A 121 -7.47 14.13 -6.36
C VAL A 121 -6.61 14.17 -5.10
N ALA A 122 -6.06 13.03 -4.67
CA ALA A 122 -5.14 12.97 -3.53
C ALA A 122 -3.88 13.83 -3.78
N SER A 123 -3.31 13.76 -4.99
CA SER A 123 -2.15 14.57 -5.40
C SER A 123 -2.47 16.06 -5.47
N ALA A 124 -3.66 16.44 -5.95
CA ALA A 124 -4.09 17.83 -6.00
C ALA A 124 -4.24 18.44 -4.59
N VAL A 125 -4.85 17.69 -3.66
CA VAL A 125 -4.94 18.12 -2.26
C VAL A 125 -3.55 18.18 -1.63
N ALA A 126 -2.68 17.21 -1.92
CA ALA A 126 -1.29 17.22 -1.48
C ALA A 126 -0.52 18.43 -2.02
N PHE A 127 -0.76 18.82 -3.28
CA PHE A 127 -0.16 20.04 -3.83
C PHE A 127 -0.55 21.28 -3.03
N LEU A 128 -1.84 21.45 -2.70
CA LEU A 128 -2.33 22.58 -1.91
C LEU A 128 -1.75 22.59 -0.48
N ILE A 129 -1.69 21.44 0.17
CA ILE A 129 -1.13 21.31 1.52
C ILE A 129 0.39 21.52 1.49
N GLY A 130 1.07 21.03 0.46
CA GLY A 130 2.52 21.15 0.30
C GLY A 130 3.00 22.60 0.17
N LEU A 131 2.19 23.50 -0.41
CA LEU A 131 2.54 24.92 -0.55
C LEU A 131 2.98 25.58 0.77
N PRO A 132 2.21 25.48 1.87
CA PRO A 132 2.63 25.98 3.17
C PRO A 132 3.52 24.98 3.95
N ALA A 133 3.23 23.67 3.86
CA ALA A 133 3.85 22.68 4.73
C ALA A 133 5.35 22.47 4.43
N LEU A 134 5.75 22.46 3.16
CA LEU A 134 7.15 22.25 2.76
C LEU A 134 8.09 23.43 3.03
N ARG A 135 7.55 24.54 3.51
CA ARG A 135 8.35 25.68 4.02
C ARG A 135 8.80 25.46 5.47
N LEU A 136 8.22 24.48 6.16
CA LEU A 136 8.58 24.14 7.51
C LEU A 136 9.85 23.27 7.54
N LYS A 137 10.57 23.29 8.65
CA LYS A 137 11.66 22.34 8.90
C LYS A 137 11.11 20.92 9.03
N SER A 138 11.93 19.91 8.77
CA SER A 138 11.56 18.50 8.67
C SER A 138 10.66 18.00 9.82
N ASP A 139 11.01 18.32 11.07
CA ASP A 139 10.26 17.86 12.25
C ASP A 139 8.86 18.50 12.34
N TYR A 140 8.78 19.81 12.03
CA TYR A 140 7.50 20.53 11.98
C TYR A 140 6.63 20.08 10.80
N LEU A 141 7.23 19.62 9.71
CA LEU A 141 6.51 19.05 8.57
C LEU A 141 5.74 17.79 8.99
N ALA A 142 6.37 16.91 9.79
CA ALA A 142 5.70 15.70 10.29
C ALA A 142 4.45 16.03 11.11
N ILE A 143 4.57 16.98 12.05
CA ILE A 143 3.46 17.41 12.91
C ILE A 143 2.36 18.06 12.06
N ALA A 144 2.73 18.95 11.13
CA ALA A 144 1.79 19.63 10.26
C ALA A 144 1.03 18.64 9.36
N THR A 145 1.71 17.68 8.73
CA THR A 145 1.08 16.69 7.86
C THR A 145 0.16 15.74 8.63
N LEU A 146 0.52 15.38 9.88
CA LEU A 146 -0.38 14.63 10.77
C LEU A 146 -1.64 15.45 11.10
N GLY A 147 -1.47 16.73 11.44
CA GLY A 147 -2.58 17.63 11.69
C GLY A 147 -3.50 17.80 10.49
N PHE A 148 -2.94 17.94 9.27
CA PHE A 148 -3.72 17.98 8.04
C PHE A 148 -4.48 16.68 7.79
N ALA A 149 -3.89 15.52 8.05
CA ALA A 149 -4.59 14.24 7.91
C ALA A 149 -5.81 14.15 8.83
N GLU A 150 -5.69 14.59 10.08
CA GLU A 150 -6.81 14.63 11.02
C GLU A 150 -7.87 15.69 10.65
N ILE A 151 -7.45 16.85 10.11
CA ILE A 151 -8.38 17.86 9.56
C ILE A 151 -9.16 17.26 8.39
N ILE A 152 -8.50 16.62 7.43
CA ILE A 152 -9.15 15.94 6.31
C ILE A 152 -10.17 14.93 6.84
N ARG A 153 -9.80 14.09 7.80
CA ARG A 153 -10.69 13.11 8.41
C ARG A 153 -11.92 13.77 9.07
N ALA A 154 -11.72 14.85 9.81
CA ALA A 154 -12.80 15.60 10.46
C ALA A 154 -13.75 16.25 9.43
N VAL A 155 -13.18 16.81 8.36
CA VAL A 155 -13.94 17.42 7.25
C VAL A 155 -14.81 16.37 6.54
N PHE A 156 -14.30 15.16 6.31
CA PHE A 156 -15.07 14.08 5.69
C PHE A 156 -16.18 13.53 6.59
N GLN A 157 -16.08 13.70 7.90
CA GLN A 157 -17.12 13.34 8.87
C GLN A 157 -18.16 14.46 9.08
N TRP A 158 -17.91 15.65 8.56
CA TRP A 158 -18.77 16.79 8.80
C TRP A 158 -20.13 16.66 8.09
N GLY A 159 -21.22 16.80 8.84
CA GLY A 159 -22.58 16.59 8.34
C GLY A 159 -22.99 17.50 7.15
N ARG A 160 -22.39 18.71 7.00
CA ARG A 160 -22.63 19.56 5.83
C ARG A 160 -22.06 18.98 4.52
N LEU A 161 -21.03 18.16 4.59
CA LEU A 161 -20.51 17.39 3.46
C LEU A 161 -21.20 16.03 3.30
N GLY A 162 -22.21 15.73 4.13
CA GLY A 162 -23.02 14.51 4.06
C GLY A 162 -23.54 14.17 2.66
N PRO A 163 -24.02 15.12 1.85
CA PRO A 163 -24.43 14.87 0.46
C PRO A 163 -23.32 14.28 -0.44
N VAL A 164 -22.05 14.45 -0.08
CA VAL A 164 -20.89 13.92 -0.82
C VAL A 164 -20.25 12.75 -0.11
N THR A 165 -19.99 12.86 1.20
CA THR A 165 -19.20 11.91 1.99
C THR A 165 -20.03 10.95 2.83
N ASN A 166 -21.36 11.10 2.88
CA ASN A 166 -22.26 10.43 3.81
C ASN A 166 -21.94 10.69 5.30
N GLY A 167 -21.13 11.73 5.59
CA GLY A 167 -20.77 12.14 6.94
C GLY A 167 -20.06 11.04 7.74
N SER A 168 -20.58 10.69 8.90
CA SER A 168 -20.03 9.63 9.75
C SER A 168 -20.46 8.22 9.35
N ASN A 169 -21.38 8.08 8.39
CA ASN A 169 -21.89 6.79 7.94
C ASN A 169 -20.93 6.15 6.91
N PRO A 170 -20.88 4.82 6.81
CA PRO A 170 -20.05 4.14 5.82
C PRO A 170 -20.65 4.27 4.41
N LEU A 171 -19.80 4.55 3.42
CA LEU A 171 -20.13 4.35 2.01
C LEU A 171 -20.05 2.87 1.69
N ARG A 172 -21.09 2.32 1.05
CA ARG A 172 -21.22 0.92 0.65
C ARG A 172 -21.74 0.84 -0.78
N ASN A 173 -21.96 -0.37 -1.29
CA ASN A 173 -22.53 -0.65 -2.62
C ASN A 173 -21.75 -0.08 -3.81
N PHE A 174 -20.47 0.26 -3.63
CA PHE A 174 -19.57 0.54 -4.75
C PHE A 174 -18.96 -0.77 -5.30
N VAL A 175 -18.33 -0.71 -6.46
CA VAL A 175 -17.69 -1.88 -7.08
C VAL A 175 -16.61 -2.44 -6.16
N ARG A 176 -16.81 -3.68 -5.70
CA ARG A 176 -15.93 -4.38 -4.74
C ARG A 176 -15.09 -5.43 -5.43
N GLN A 177 -14.23 -6.09 -4.65
CA GLN A 177 -13.43 -7.22 -5.11
C GLN A 177 -14.25 -8.37 -5.74
N ASN A 178 -15.47 -8.63 -5.26
CA ASN A 178 -16.33 -9.70 -5.77
C ASN A 178 -16.95 -9.38 -7.13
N SER A 179 -16.84 -8.16 -7.63
CA SER A 179 -17.31 -7.76 -8.96
C SER A 179 -16.34 -8.13 -10.08
N PHE A 180 -15.11 -8.56 -9.75
CA PHE A 180 -14.09 -8.98 -10.72
C PHE A 180 -14.20 -10.49 -11.01
N VAL A 181 -15.34 -10.88 -11.58
CA VAL A 181 -15.61 -12.26 -12.00
C VAL A 181 -15.81 -12.28 -13.52
N ILE A 182 -15.12 -13.18 -14.20
CA ILE A 182 -15.31 -13.41 -15.64
C ILE A 182 -15.97 -14.78 -15.81
N ASP A 183 -17.17 -14.79 -16.36
CA ASP A 183 -17.90 -16.02 -16.67
C ASP A 183 -17.60 -16.48 -18.11
N PHE A 184 -17.03 -17.68 -18.24
CA PHE A 184 -16.80 -18.36 -19.50
C PHE A 184 -17.76 -19.56 -19.61
N GLY A 185 -19.07 -19.34 -19.75
CA GLY A 185 -20.02 -20.37 -20.11
C GLY A 185 -20.04 -21.65 -19.25
N GLY A 186 -19.84 -21.52 -17.93
CA GLY A 186 -19.81 -22.62 -16.95
C GLY A 186 -18.57 -22.66 -16.05
N PHE A 187 -17.57 -21.84 -16.32
CA PHE A 187 -16.38 -21.67 -15.47
C PHE A 187 -16.24 -20.21 -15.05
N THR A 188 -16.37 -19.93 -13.74
CA THR A 188 -16.26 -18.59 -13.18
C THR A 188 -14.85 -18.34 -12.71
N LEU A 189 -14.14 -17.42 -13.33
CA LEU A 189 -12.81 -16.98 -12.92
C LEU A 189 -12.92 -15.82 -11.93
N GLN A 190 -12.58 -16.07 -10.67
CA GLN A 190 -12.42 -15.01 -9.67
C GLN A 190 -11.03 -14.40 -9.80
N LEU A 191 -10.95 -13.12 -10.16
CA LEU A 191 -9.69 -12.40 -10.41
C LEU A 191 -9.42 -11.31 -9.38
N SER A 192 -10.10 -11.37 -8.22
CA SER A 192 -10.05 -10.28 -7.23
C SER A 192 -8.65 -10.06 -6.65
N THR A 193 -7.95 -11.13 -6.30
CA THR A 193 -6.58 -11.06 -5.74
C THR A 193 -5.58 -10.65 -6.80
N PHE A 194 -5.72 -11.24 -8.00
CA PHE A 194 -4.86 -10.94 -9.13
C PHE A 194 -4.92 -9.46 -9.52
N VAL A 195 -6.12 -8.88 -9.65
CA VAL A 195 -6.30 -7.48 -10.06
C VAL A 195 -5.68 -6.53 -9.04
N ILE A 196 -5.95 -6.72 -7.73
CA ILE A 196 -5.39 -5.87 -6.67
C ILE A 196 -3.86 -5.99 -6.65
N ALA A 197 -3.32 -7.20 -6.68
CA ALA A 197 -1.89 -7.44 -6.66
C ALA A 197 -1.18 -6.90 -7.92
N LEU A 198 -1.80 -7.06 -9.10
CA LEU A 198 -1.28 -6.55 -10.36
C LEU A 198 -1.21 -5.02 -10.37
N LEU A 199 -2.30 -4.35 -9.97
CA LEU A 199 -2.33 -2.89 -9.91
C LEU A 199 -1.33 -2.34 -8.90
N ALA A 200 -1.23 -2.97 -7.71
CA ALA A 200 -0.23 -2.59 -6.72
C ALA A 200 1.20 -2.79 -7.26
N ALA A 201 1.50 -3.93 -7.89
CA ALA A 201 2.81 -4.22 -8.46
C ALA A 201 3.17 -3.26 -9.60
N LEU A 202 2.19 -2.90 -10.45
CA LEU A 202 2.39 -1.94 -11.53
C LEU A 202 2.72 -0.55 -10.97
N CYS A 203 2.00 -0.08 -9.96
CA CYS A 203 2.27 1.19 -9.28
C CYS A 203 3.64 1.19 -8.60
N ILE A 204 4.00 0.10 -7.89
CA ILE A 204 5.34 -0.06 -7.29
C ILE A 204 6.41 -0.04 -8.39
N GLY A 205 6.18 -0.70 -9.52
CA GLY A 205 7.08 -0.66 -10.68
C GLY A 205 7.32 0.76 -11.20
N ILE A 206 6.27 1.58 -11.29
CA ILE A 206 6.39 2.99 -11.67
C ILE A 206 7.21 3.77 -10.64
N ILE A 207 7.00 3.54 -9.34
CA ILE A 207 7.81 4.17 -8.28
C ILE A 207 9.29 3.78 -8.42
N VAL A 208 9.60 2.51 -8.70
CA VAL A 208 10.98 2.04 -8.96
C VAL A 208 11.60 2.78 -10.13
N LEU A 209 10.86 2.99 -11.23
CA LEU A 209 11.33 3.75 -12.38
C LEU A 209 11.63 5.22 -12.01
N ILE A 210 10.76 5.85 -11.22
CA ILE A 210 10.94 7.23 -10.73
C ILE A 210 12.20 7.32 -9.85
N VAL A 211 12.38 6.41 -8.89
CA VAL A 211 13.53 6.40 -7.98
C VAL A 211 14.86 6.19 -8.71
N ASN A 212 14.84 5.48 -9.84
CA ASN A 212 16.02 5.24 -10.68
C ASN A 212 16.23 6.31 -11.76
N SER A 213 15.30 7.25 -11.92
CA SER A 213 15.37 8.36 -12.88
C SER A 213 16.29 9.51 -12.40
N SER A 214 16.41 10.56 -13.22
CA SER A 214 17.10 11.79 -12.83
C SER A 214 16.46 12.48 -11.63
N TYR A 215 15.13 12.41 -11.52
CA TYR A 215 14.40 12.94 -10.37
C TYR A 215 14.72 12.20 -9.08
N GLY A 216 14.80 10.87 -9.15
CA GLY A 216 15.18 10.06 -7.97
C GLY A 216 16.61 10.32 -7.50
N ARG A 217 17.54 10.64 -8.42
CA ARG A 217 18.89 11.08 -8.02
C ARG A 217 18.86 12.43 -7.31
N ALA A 218 18.03 13.37 -7.78
CA ALA A 218 17.85 14.65 -7.10
C ALA A 218 17.21 14.47 -5.71
N PHE A 219 16.24 13.57 -5.55
CA PHE A 219 15.65 13.24 -4.24
C PHE A 219 16.70 12.72 -3.26
N LYS A 220 17.52 11.77 -3.69
CA LYS A 220 18.62 11.22 -2.87
C LYS A 220 19.65 12.30 -2.48
N ALA A 221 20.00 13.19 -3.42
CA ALA A 221 20.91 14.30 -3.15
C ALA A 221 20.34 15.25 -2.06
N ILE A 222 19.03 15.58 -2.15
CA ILE A 222 18.33 16.40 -1.16
C ILE A 222 18.32 15.68 0.21
N ARG A 223 18.16 14.37 0.26
CA ARG A 223 18.19 13.60 1.50
C ARG A 223 19.55 13.66 2.20
N GLU A 224 20.63 13.59 1.45
CA GLU A 224 21.98 13.57 2.00
C GLU A 224 22.38 14.96 2.55
N ASP A 225 22.19 16.03 1.76
CA ASP A 225 22.47 17.40 2.17
C ASP A 225 21.70 18.41 1.32
N ASP A 226 20.75 19.11 1.94
CA ASP A 226 19.92 20.14 1.30
C ASP A 226 20.78 21.30 0.75
N ILE A 227 21.82 21.73 1.49
CA ILE A 227 22.66 22.89 1.13
C ILE A 227 23.55 22.53 -0.05
N ALA A 228 24.17 21.35 -0.03
CA ALA A 228 24.98 20.87 -1.13
C ALA A 228 24.16 20.66 -2.39
N ALA A 229 22.95 20.11 -2.29
CA ALA A 229 22.03 19.91 -3.41
C ALA A 229 21.66 21.26 -4.06
N GLU A 230 21.38 22.29 -3.26
CA GLU A 230 21.05 23.63 -3.75
C GLU A 230 22.27 24.28 -4.44
N ALA A 231 23.46 24.13 -3.87
CA ALA A 231 24.71 24.62 -4.48
C ALA A 231 25.00 23.97 -5.85
N MET A 232 24.54 22.73 -6.06
CA MET A 232 24.62 22.03 -7.35
C MET A 232 23.48 22.40 -8.34
N GLY A 233 22.64 23.41 -7.99
CA GLY A 233 21.57 23.92 -8.86
C GLY A 233 20.25 23.17 -8.77
N ILE A 234 20.06 22.29 -7.78
CA ILE A 234 18.80 21.58 -7.54
C ILE A 234 17.83 22.54 -6.83
N ASN A 235 16.67 22.80 -7.46
CA ASN A 235 15.62 23.58 -6.80
C ASN A 235 14.91 22.73 -5.72
N LEU A 236 15.27 22.94 -4.46
CA LEU A 236 14.78 22.15 -3.32
C LEU A 236 13.28 22.15 -3.24
N TYR A 237 12.65 23.32 -3.28
CA TYR A 237 11.20 23.45 -3.13
C TYR A 237 10.42 22.67 -4.20
N ARG A 238 10.81 22.80 -5.47
CA ARG A 238 10.14 22.09 -6.58
C ARG A 238 10.27 20.58 -6.45
N HIS A 239 11.47 20.09 -6.12
CA HIS A 239 11.69 18.64 -5.99
C HIS A 239 11.00 18.06 -4.76
N LYS A 240 11.01 18.76 -3.61
CA LYS A 240 10.27 18.39 -2.41
C LYS A 240 8.76 18.34 -2.66
N GLN A 241 8.22 19.37 -3.33
CA GLN A 241 6.80 19.43 -3.72
C GLN A 241 6.41 18.27 -4.66
N MET A 242 7.25 18.01 -5.66
CA MET A 242 7.02 16.91 -6.61
C MET A 242 7.04 15.56 -5.91
N ALA A 243 8.02 15.29 -5.04
CA ALA A 243 8.07 14.04 -4.26
C ALA A 243 6.82 13.87 -3.39
N PHE A 244 6.35 14.96 -2.76
CA PHE A 244 5.15 14.96 -1.94
C PHE A 244 3.89 14.65 -2.75
N CYS A 245 3.72 15.27 -3.93
CA CYS A 245 2.59 15.00 -4.82
C CYS A 245 2.61 13.57 -5.39
N ILE A 246 3.78 13.08 -5.81
CA ILE A 246 3.92 11.71 -6.34
C ILE A 246 3.60 10.68 -5.24
N SER A 247 4.16 10.84 -4.04
CA SER A 247 3.87 9.96 -2.90
C SER A 247 2.37 9.95 -2.61
N SER A 248 1.73 11.11 -2.53
CA SER A 248 0.29 11.23 -2.26
C SER A 248 -0.58 10.66 -3.38
N PHE A 249 -0.14 10.74 -4.65
CA PHE A 249 -0.81 10.12 -5.78
C PHE A 249 -0.91 8.59 -5.60
N PHE A 250 0.21 7.93 -5.35
CA PHE A 250 0.23 6.48 -5.15
C PHE A 250 -0.44 6.06 -3.84
N THR A 251 -0.37 6.90 -2.81
CA THR A 251 -1.11 6.69 -1.57
C THR A 251 -2.63 6.77 -1.80
N GLY A 252 -3.10 7.70 -2.63
CA GLY A 252 -4.50 7.80 -3.04
C GLY A 252 -4.98 6.56 -3.80
N ILE A 253 -4.16 6.05 -4.73
CA ILE A 253 -4.41 4.77 -5.41
C ILE A 253 -4.48 3.63 -4.37
N GLY A 254 -3.54 3.58 -3.43
CA GLY A 254 -3.55 2.60 -2.34
C GLY A 254 -4.84 2.68 -1.51
N GLY A 255 -5.36 3.89 -1.25
CA GLY A 255 -6.64 4.11 -0.60
C GLY A 255 -7.83 3.56 -1.39
N ALA A 256 -7.85 3.77 -2.71
CA ALA A 256 -8.85 3.18 -3.61
C ALA A 256 -8.82 1.65 -3.61
N LEU A 257 -7.62 1.06 -3.70
CA LEU A 257 -7.46 -0.40 -3.62
C LEU A 257 -7.87 -0.96 -2.24
N LEU A 258 -7.61 -0.21 -1.16
CA LEU A 258 -8.09 -0.57 0.18
C LEU A 258 -9.62 -0.53 0.26
N ALA A 259 -10.28 0.46 -0.36
CA ALA A 259 -11.72 0.51 -0.45
C ALA A 259 -12.30 -0.70 -1.17
N ILE A 260 -11.73 -1.09 -2.32
CA ILE A 260 -12.09 -2.31 -3.06
C ILE A 260 -11.98 -3.55 -2.18
N PHE A 261 -10.90 -3.66 -1.41
CA PHE A 261 -10.66 -4.77 -0.50
C PHE A 261 -11.67 -4.81 0.67
N MET A 262 -11.89 -3.66 1.34
CA MET A 262 -12.76 -3.58 2.52
C MET A 262 -14.26 -3.67 2.17
N GLY A 263 -14.65 -3.24 0.97
CA GLY A 263 -16.06 -3.18 0.53
C GLY A 263 -16.93 -2.17 1.27
N SER A 264 -16.36 -1.40 2.18
CA SER A 264 -16.99 -0.26 2.87
C SER A 264 -15.95 0.78 3.23
N VAL A 265 -16.27 2.06 3.07
CA VAL A 265 -15.37 3.18 3.38
C VAL A 265 -15.99 4.04 4.46
N MET A 266 -15.24 4.25 5.54
CA MET A 266 -15.63 5.08 6.67
C MET A 266 -14.42 5.92 7.09
N ALA A 267 -14.59 7.22 7.27
CA ALA A 267 -13.49 8.11 7.62
C ALA A 267 -12.80 7.71 8.94
N ASN A 268 -13.53 7.08 9.83
CA ASN A 268 -13.01 6.60 11.11
C ASN A 268 -11.96 5.48 11.00
N ASN A 269 -11.89 4.79 9.86
CA ASN A 269 -10.88 3.76 9.62
C ASN A 269 -9.50 4.35 9.28
N PHE A 270 -9.45 5.64 8.87
CA PHE A 270 -8.23 6.33 8.44
C PHE A 270 -7.72 7.29 9.50
N ARG A 271 -7.48 6.79 10.71
CA ARG A 271 -6.92 7.55 11.83
C ARG A 271 -5.40 7.63 11.76
N ALA A 272 -4.82 8.51 12.56
CA ALA A 272 -3.37 8.60 12.75
C ALA A 272 -2.71 7.24 13.07
N ALA A 273 -3.39 6.35 13.78
CA ALA A 273 -2.91 4.99 14.07
C ALA A 273 -2.51 4.22 12.80
N MET A 274 -3.28 4.37 11.71
CA MET A 274 -2.96 3.74 10.42
C MET A 274 -1.66 4.30 9.82
N THR A 275 -1.41 5.61 9.95
CA THR A 275 -0.14 6.21 9.51
C THR A 275 1.04 5.63 10.30
N TYR A 276 0.88 5.43 11.60
CA TYR A 276 1.92 4.82 12.43
C TYR A 276 2.18 3.35 12.08
N GLU A 277 1.14 2.57 11.73
CA GLU A 277 1.30 1.22 11.21
C GLU A 277 2.11 1.22 9.90
N LEU A 278 1.79 2.12 8.97
CA LEU A 278 2.52 2.26 7.71
C LEU A 278 3.97 2.70 7.90
N LEU A 279 4.20 3.68 8.79
CA LEU A 279 5.55 4.11 9.16
C LEU A 279 6.36 2.95 9.72
N LEU A 280 5.75 2.16 10.60
CA LEU A 280 6.39 1.01 11.18
C LEU A 280 6.77 -0.04 10.14
N ILE A 281 5.91 -0.29 9.15
CA ILE A 281 6.21 -1.17 8.02
C ILE A 281 7.44 -0.67 7.25
N VAL A 282 7.53 0.64 7.00
CA VAL A 282 8.67 1.25 6.31
C VAL A 282 9.95 1.13 7.11
N VAL A 283 9.89 1.40 8.42
CA VAL A 283 11.04 1.28 9.32
C VAL A 283 11.50 -0.18 9.44
N LEU A 284 10.55 -1.10 9.61
CA LEU A 284 10.81 -2.54 9.69
C LEU A 284 11.44 -3.06 8.40
N GLY A 285 10.94 -2.64 7.25
CA GLY A 285 11.45 -3.01 5.94
C GLY A 285 12.85 -2.45 5.66
N GLY A 286 13.08 -1.22 6.10
CA GLY A 286 14.29 -0.43 5.89
C GLY A 286 13.98 0.86 5.13
N ILE A 287 14.33 1.99 5.75
CA ILE A 287 14.14 3.32 5.19
C ILE A 287 15.07 3.49 3.99
N GLY A 288 14.51 3.79 2.80
CA GLY A 288 15.29 3.91 1.55
C GLY A 288 15.42 2.61 0.75
N SER A 289 14.77 1.50 1.17
CA SER A 289 14.69 0.26 0.41
C SER A 289 13.25 -0.04 -0.05
N ILE A 290 13.02 -0.13 -1.37
CA ILE A 290 11.72 -0.47 -1.93
C ILE A 290 11.39 -1.94 -1.64
N SER A 291 12.34 -2.83 -1.92
CA SER A 291 12.17 -4.27 -1.66
C SER A 291 11.97 -4.55 -0.17
N GLY A 292 12.64 -3.80 0.71
CA GLY A 292 12.44 -3.85 2.15
C GLY A 292 11.02 -3.47 2.56
N SER A 293 10.49 -2.37 2.02
CA SER A 293 9.11 -1.94 2.31
C SER A 293 8.05 -2.96 1.86
N VAL A 294 8.25 -3.60 0.70
CA VAL A 294 7.33 -4.66 0.21
C VAL A 294 7.38 -5.87 1.13
N LEU A 295 8.57 -6.36 1.47
CA LEU A 295 8.72 -7.49 2.39
C LEU A 295 8.21 -7.16 3.81
N GLY A 296 8.50 -5.96 4.30
CA GLY A 296 8.00 -5.47 5.58
C GLY A 296 6.47 -5.45 5.62
N ALA A 297 5.82 -4.98 4.56
CA ALA A 297 4.36 -4.97 4.45
C ALA A 297 3.76 -6.37 4.45
N MET A 298 4.33 -7.28 3.65
CA MET A 298 3.87 -8.67 3.61
C MET A 298 4.03 -9.37 4.96
N LEU A 299 5.20 -9.22 5.61
CA LEU A 299 5.47 -9.78 6.92
C LEU A 299 4.53 -9.20 7.99
N PHE A 300 4.33 -7.88 7.99
CA PHE A 300 3.46 -7.19 8.94
C PHE A 300 2.01 -7.70 8.83
N VAL A 301 1.46 -7.73 7.61
CA VAL A 301 0.09 -8.16 7.37
C VAL A 301 -0.08 -9.65 7.67
N PHE A 302 0.88 -10.49 7.28
CA PHE A 302 0.89 -11.90 7.60
C PHE A 302 0.90 -12.15 9.11
N ALA A 303 1.78 -11.47 9.85
CA ALA A 303 1.86 -11.59 11.30
C ALA A 303 0.58 -11.10 11.98
N SER A 304 0.03 -9.96 11.56
CA SER A 304 -1.15 -9.37 12.20
C SER A 304 -2.45 -10.10 11.88
N GLU A 305 -2.65 -10.57 10.64
CA GLU A 305 -3.94 -11.12 10.20
C GLU A 305 -4.01 -12.65 10.30
N TRP A 306 -2.90 -13.33 10.10
CA TRP A 306 -2.90 -14.79 10.09
C TRP A 306 -2.31 -15.39 11.35
N TRP A 307 -1.08 -15.03 11.72
CA TRP A 307 -0.39 -15.68 12.84
C TRP A 307 -0.99 -15.30 14.19
N LEU A 308 -1.24 -14.02 14.43
CA LEU A 308 -1.76 -13.54 15.71
C LEU A 308 -3.29 -13.60 15.85
N ARG A 309 -4.03 -13.94 14.78
CA ARG A 309 -5.50 -14.05 14.85
C ARG A 309 -5.96 -15.15 15.77
N GLY A 310 -5.19 -16.24 15.89
CA GLY A 310 -5.45 -17.31 16.85
C GLY A 310 -5.50 -16.85 18.32
N LEU A 311 -4.81 -15.74 18.65
CA LEU A 311 -4.83 -15.17 20.00
C LEU A 311 -6.17 -14.53 20.38
N ASP A 312 -6.92 -14.02 19.40
CA ASP A 312 -8.24 -13.41 19.63
C ASP A 312 -9.35 -14.48 19.77
N SER A 313 -9.14 -15.70 19.23
CA SER A 313 -10.09 -16.81 19.30
C SER A 313 -10.02 -17.60 20.63
N GLY A 314 -9.10 -17.25 21.52
CA GLY A 314 -8.89 -17.95 22.79
C GLY A 314 -8.23 -19.33 22.66
N THR A 315 -7.91 -19.75 21.42
CA THR A 315 -7.24 -21.02 21.12
C THR A 315 -6.00 -20.75 20.28
N PHE A 316 -4.82 -20.91 20.86
CA PHE A 316 -3.56 -20.82 20.15
C PHE A 316 -2.93 -22.22 20.06
N MET A 317 -2.70 -22.72 18.85
CA MET A 317 -2.16 -24.07 18.58
C MET A 317 -2.90 -25.22 19.30
N GLY A 318 -4.24 -25.10 19.45
CA GLY A 318 -5.05 -26.13 20.09
C GLY A 318 -5.12 -26.06 21.63
N ILE A 319 -4.48 -25.06 22.26
CA ILE A 319 -4.52 -24.84 23.70
C ILE A 319 -5.48 -23.69 24.00
N SER A 320 -6.53 -23.92 24.76
CA SER A 320 -7.45 -22.87 25.22
C SER A 320 -6.83 -22.15 26.43
N ILE A 321 -6.48 -20.89 26.26
CA ILE A 321 -5.92 -20.06 27.35
C ILE A 321 -6.94 -18.98 27.69
N PRO A 322 -7.54 -19.01 28.89
CA PRO A 322 -8.62 -18.10 29.30
C PRO A 322 -8.18 -16.63 29.42
N LEU A 323 -6.87 -16.36 29.36
CA LEU A 323 -6.28 -15.02 29.39
C LEU A 323 -6.37 -14.31 28.03
N PHE A 324 -6.60 -15.04 26.92
CA PHE A 324 -6.69 -14.48 25.59
C PHE A 324 -8.10 -13.94 25.34
N ARG A 325 -8.25 -12.63 25.49
CA ARG A 325 -9.48 -11.88 25.19
C ARG A 325 -9.32 -11.08 23.90
N ASN A 326 -10.44 -10.66 23.32
CA ASN A 326 -10.48 -9.78 22.16
C ASN A 326 -9.56 -8.54 22.38
N GLY A 327 -8.59 -8.36 21.50
CA GLY A 327 -7.60 -7.28 21.57
C GLY A 327 -6.25 -7.67 22.18
N PHE A 328 -6.09 -8.86 22.77
CA PHE A 328 -4.79 -9.32 23.28
C PHE A 328 -3.75 -9.43 22.15
N ARG A 329 -4.20 -9.75 20.95
CA ARG A 329 -3.40 -9.70 19.72
C ARG A 329 -2.63 -8.40 19.57
N LEU A 330 -3.28 -7.24 19.82
CA LEU A 330 -2.65 -5.92 19.67
C LEU A 330 -1.52 -5.71 20.68
N VAL A 331 -1.68 -6.21 21.91
CA VAL A 331 -0.66 -6.12 22.95
C VAL A 331 0.58 -6.95 22.56
N VAL A 332 0.37 -8.22 22.20
CA VAL A 332 1.48 -9.11 21.77
C VAL A 332 2.17 -8.54 20.54
N PHE A 333 1.41 -8.02 19.59
CA PHE A 333 1.93 -7.42 18.39
C PHE A 333 2.77 -6.17 18.69
N SER A 334 2.31 -5.31 19.59
CA SER A 334 3.07 -4.12 20.02
C SER A 334 4.40 -4.49 20.68
N VAL A 335 4.43 -5.55 21.48
CA VAL A 335 5.67 -6.05 22.09
C VAL A 335 6.62 -6.60 21.04
N ILE A 336 6.12 -7.41 20.09
CA ILE A 336 6.93 -7.95 18.99
C ILE A 336 7.55 -6.80 18.19
N ILE A 337 6.75 -5.80 17.83
CA ILE A 337 7.22 -4.62 17.10
C ILE A 337 8.31 -3.89 17.87
N MET A 338 8.08 -3.63 19.14
CA MET A 338 9.05 -2.96 20.00
C MET A 338 10.39 -3.72 20.02
N CYS A 339 10.34 -5.05 20.16
CA CYS A 339 11.54 -5.89 20.10
C CYS A 339 12.22 -5.79 18.74
N VAL A 340 11.47 -5.89 17.64
CA VAL A 340 12.04 -5.82 16.29
C VAL A 340 12.71 -4.46 16.04
N VAL A 341 12.07 -3.35 16.40
CA VAL A 341 12.65 -2.00 16.25
C VAL A 341 13.90 -1.81 17.10
N LEU A 342 13.95 -2.36 18.33
CA LEU A 342 15.11 -2.28 19.21
C LEU A 342 16.30 -3.08 18.66
N PHE A 343 16.07 -4.29 18.16
CA PHE A 343 17.14 -5.19 17.71
C PHE A 343 17.54 -4.92 16.26
N PHE A 344 16.61 -4.53 15.38
CA PHE A 344 16.84 -4.30 13.96
C PHE A 344 16.79 -2.79 13.62
N ARG A 345 17.66 -2.00 14.22
CA ARG A 345 17.72 -0.53 14.04
C ARG A 345 17.83 -0.05 12.57
N LYS A 346 18.36 -0.89 11.66
CA LYS A 346 18.49 -0.60 10.22
C LYS A 346 17.36 -1.21 9.39
N GLY A 347 16.35 -1.82 10.02
CA GLY A 347 15.34 -2.61 9.33
C GLY A 347 15.88 -3.95 8.79
N ILE A 348 15.00 -4.75 8.14
CA ILE A 348 15.33 -6.09 7.65
C ILE A 348 16.35 -6.03 6.50
N MET A 349 16.21 -5.04 5.62
CA MET A 349 17.07 -4.88 4.42
C MET A 349 18.10 -3.75 4.55
N GLY A 350 17.97 -2.84 5.53
CA GLY A 350 18.77 -1.64 5.62
C GLY A 350 18.66 -0.79 4.36
N ASP A 351 19.78 -0.26 3.86
CA ASP A 351 19.85 0.54 2.62
C ASP A 351 20.04 -0.29 1.36
N LYS A 352 19.98 -1.64 1.46
CA LYS A 352 20.30 -2.54 0.33
C LYS A 352 19.02 -3.03 -0.33
N GLU A 353 19.02 -3.05 -1.66
CA GLU A 353 17.93 -3.61 -2.46
C GLU A 353 18.15 -5.12 -2.72
N LEU A 354 17.06 -5.89 -2.78
CA LEU A 354 17.07 -7.33 -3.06
C LEU A 354 17.88 -7.73 -4.30
N PRO A 355 17.79 -7.04 -5.45
CA PRO A 355 18.58 -7.39 -6.63
C PRO A 355 20.09 -7.31 -6.38
N TYR A 356 20.54 -6.34 -5.59
CA TYR A 356 21.94 -6.17 -5.21
C TYR A 356 22.41 -7.30 -4.29
N MET A 357 21.59 -7.70 -3.32
CA MET A 357 21.92 -8.81 -2.41
C MET A 357 21.98 -10.14 -3.15
N LEU A 358 21.02 -10.42 -4.05
CA LEU A 358 21.01 -11.64 -4.86
C LEU A 358 22.19 -11.70 -5.82
N GLY A 359 22.60 -10.56 -6.41
CA GLY A 359 23.83 -10.48 -7.22
C GLY A 359 25.06 -10.87 -6.42
N HIS A 360 25.23 -10.29 -5.26
CA HIS A 360 26.38 -10.57 -4.38
C HIS A 360 26.40 -12.01 -3.83
N TRP A 361 25.24 -12.58 -3.55
CA TRP A 361 25.10 -14.00 -3.18
C TRP A 361 25.48 -14.93 -4.32
N LYS A 362 25.05 -14.62 -5.54
CA LYS A 362 25.39 -15.39 -6.75
C LYS A 362 26.89 -15.35 -7.01
N ASP A 363 27.54 -14.21 -6.85
CA ASP A 363 28.99 -14.06 -7.01
C ASP A 363 29.76 -14.80 -5.90
N ARG A 364 29.28 -14.76 -4.65
CA ARG A 364 29.84 -15.57 -3.55
C ARG A 364 29.71 -17.09 -3.80
N LEU A 365 28.54 -17.53 -4.23
CA LEU A 365 28.30 -18.92 -4.58
C LEU A 365 29.21 -19.38 -5.74
N MET A 366 29.33 -18.54 -6.78
CA MET A 366 30.21 -18.84 -7.91
C MET A 366 31.70 -18.89 -7.51
N THR A 367 32.14 -18.02 -6.61
CA THR A 367 33.51 -18.07 -6.07
C THR A 367 33.76 -19.29 -5.19
N LEU A 368 32.78 -19.72 -4.40
CA LEU A 368 32.88 -20.96 -3.60
C LEU A 368 32.93 -22.22 -4.49
N ILE A 369 32.06 -22.27 -5.52
CA ILE A 369 32.07 -23.38 -6.50
C ILE A 369 33.41 -23.44 -7.28
N ARG A 370 33.96 -22.27 -7.66
CA ARG A 370 35.28 -22.20 -8.32
C ARG A 370 36.41 -22.67 -7.40
N LYS A 371 36.41 -22.30 -6.11
CA LYS A 371 37.38 -22.76 -5.12
C LYS A 371 37.30 -24.27 -4.89
N GLN A 372 36.07 -24.82 -4.83
CA GLN A 372 35.89 -26.27 -4.67
C GLN A 372 36.36 -27.06 -5.91
N LYS A 373 36.11 -26.56 -7.13
CA LYS A 373 36.64 -27.17 -8.37
C LYS A 373 38.17 -27.05 -8.50
N ALA A 374 38.76 -25.98 -8.00
CA ALA A 374 40.20 -25.81 -8.00
C ALA A 374 40.90 -26.74 -6.98
N GLY A 375 40.30 -26.93 -5.79
CA GLY A 375 40.79 -27.86 -4.77
C GLY A 375 40.67 -29.35 -5.20
N SER A 376 39.60 -29.70 -5.92
CA SER A 376 39.43 -31.07 -6.46
C SER A 376 40.44 -31.40 -7.56
N LYS A 377 40.84 -30.43 -8.39
CA LYS A 377 41.88 -30.64 -9.43
C LYS A 377 43.30 -30.69 -8.87
N ALA A 378 43.57 -30.08 -7.72
CA ALA A 378 44.88 -30.15 -7.06
C ALA A 378 45.08 -31.47 -6.31
N GLY A 379 44.00 -32.10 -5.82
CA GLY A 379 44.04 -33.42 -5.18
C GLY A 379 44.23 -34.59 -6.16
N ASP A 380 43.83 -34.43 -7.42
CA ASP A 380 43.93 -35.47 -8.47
C ASP A 380 45.29 -35.50 -9.17
N GLN A 381 46.17 -34.51 -8.93
CA GLN A 381 47.52 -34.42 -9.46
C GLN A 381 48.63 -34.86 -8.44
N SER A 382 48.23 -35.21 -7.21
CA SER A 382 49.14 -35.65 -6.14
C SER A 382 48.94 -37.12 -5.73
N GLY A 383 48.17 -37.91 -6.47
CA GLY A 383 48.03 -39.35 -6.39
C GLY A 383 48.62 -40.00 -7.64
#